data_97aec75137c75fc4e5251539dd737eff
#
_entry.id   97aec75137c75fc4e5251539dd737eff
#
_cell.length_a   1.000
_cell.length_b   1.000
_cell.length_c   1.000
_cell.angle_alpha   90.00
_cell.angle_beta   90.00
_cell.angle_gamma   90.00
#
_symmetry.space_group_name_H-M   'P 1'
#
loop_
_entity.id
_entity.type
_entity.pdbx_description
1 polymer ?
#
loop_
_entity_poly.entity_id
_entity_poly.type
_entity_poly.pdbx_seq_one_letter_code
_entity_poly.pdbx_strand_id
1 'polypeptide(L)'
;MDPEFVAHDRHNSVIVDGSGVALEIQGHTLEFPWSQIATVHYAPAPYGTVLMVAVAHAGGMLYECRVTARRKAVLQEWLEEIAPVVHFYLTLPGRPQTY
;
A
#
# COMPACT_ATOMS: atom_id res chain seq x y z
N MET A 1 -14.57 -11.03 8.06
CA MET A 1 -14.43 -9.59 7.76
C MET A 1 -13.12 -9.34 7.02
N ASP A 2 -13.21 -8.62 5.93
CA ASP A 2 -12.03 -8.38 5.10
C ASP A 2 -11.22 -7.21 5.66
N PRO A 3 -9.93 -7.39 5.93
CA PRO A 3 -9.12 -6.30 6.46
C PRO A 3 -8.92 -5.19 5.44
N GLU A 4 -8.72 -3.98 5.95
CA GLU A 4 -8.54 -2.80 5.13
C GLU A 4 -7.52 -1.87 5.79
N PHE A 5 -6.72 -1.21 4.97
CA PHE A 5 -5.80 -0.18 5.42
C PHE A 5 -5.99 1.08 4.60
N VAL A 6 -6.06 2.22 5.26
CA VAL A 6 -6.17 3.53 4.59
C VAL A 6 -5.19 4.50 5.24
N ALA A 7 -4.38 5.15 4.41
CA ALA A 7 -3.53 6.27 4.83
C ALA A 7 -3.69 7.39 3.82
N HIS A 8 -3.80 8.62 4.29
CA HIS A 8 -3.92 9.74 3.37
C HIS A 8 -3.32 11.01 3.97
N ASP A 9 -2.91 11.89 3.09
CA ASP A 9 -2.57 13.25 3.44
C ASP A 9 -3.33 14.20 2.51
N ARG A 10 -2.86 15.44 2.40
CA ARG A 10 -3.53 16.45 1.60
C ARG A 10 -3.55 16.15 0.11
N HIS A 11 -2.57 15.40 -0.39
CA HIS A 11 -2.36 15.21 -1.82
C HIS A 11 -2.39 13.75 -2.26
N ASN A 12 -2.09 12.83 -1.35
CA ASN A 12 -1.88 11.42 -1.70
C ASN A 12 -2.66 10.50 -0.76
N SER A 13 -2.97 9.30 -1.24
CA SER A 13 -3.57 8.28 -0.40
C SER A 13 -3.16 6.88 -0.83
N VAL A 14 -3.22 5.96 0.11
CA VAL A 14 -3.02 4.53 -0.12
C VAL A 14 -4.20 3.80 0.51
N ILE A 15 -4.84 2.95 -0.29
CA ILE A 15 -5.93 2.09 0.20
C ILE A 15 -5.57 0.66 -0.16
N VAL A 16 -5.59 -0.21 0.84
CA VAL A 16 -5.36 -1.65 0.66
C VAL A 16 -6.59 -2.38 1.17
N ASP A 17 -7.24 -3.12 0.30
CA ASP A 17 -8.46 -3.85 0.65
C ASP A 17 -8.61 -5.12 -0.19
N GLY A 18 -9.78 -5.75 -0.13
CA GLY A 18 -10.04 -6.98 -0.86
C GLY A 18 -9.97 -6.85 -2.38
N SER A 19 -10.14 -5.65 -2.92
CA SER A 19 -10.04 -5.40 -4.36
C SER A 19 -8.61 -5.30 -4.84
N GLY A 20 -7.71 -4.86 -3.99
CA GLY A 20 -6.32 -4.64 -4.35
C GLY A 20 -5.73 -3.45 -3.63
N VAL A 21 -4.83 -2.75 -4.31
CA VAL A 21 -4.18 -1.54 -3.80
C VAL A 21 -4.52 -0.37 -4.72
N ALA A 22 -4.98 0.73 -4.13
CA ALA A 22 -5.21 1.97 -4.85
C ALA A 22 -4.23 3.02 -4.33
N LEU A 23 -3.50 3.63 -5.24
CA LEU A 23 -2.58 4.72 -4.94
C LEU A 23 -3.11 5.99 -5.58
N GLU A 24 -3.35 7.03 -4.76
CA GLU A 24 -3.71 8.34 -5.29
C GLU A 24 -2.51 9.26 -5.11
N ILE A 25 -2.04 9.81 -6.22
CA ILE A 25 -0.85 10.65 -6.25
C ILE A 25 -1.21 11.94 -6.98
N GLN A 26 -1.33 13.03 -6.22
CA GLN A 26 -1.60 14.36 -6.78
C GLN A 26 -2.84 14.37 -7.68
N GLY A 27 -3.92 13.74 -7.24
CA GLY A 27 -5.17 13.70 -7.99
C GLY A 27 -5.28 12.60 -9.03
N HIS A 28 -4.22 11.83 -9.24
CA HIS A 28 -4.22 10.69 -10.16
C HIS A 28 -4.34 9.40 -9.36
N THR A 29 -5.29 8.55 -9.74
CA THR A 29 -5.52 7.27 -9.06
C THR A 29 -5.03 6.12 -9.91
N LEU A 30 -4.23 5.25 -9.29
CA LEU A 30 -3.75 4.00 -9.90
C LEU A 30 -4.35 2.86 -9.09
N GLU A 31 -5.06 1.95 -9.74
CA GLU A 31 -5.70 0.82 -9.09
C GLU A 31 -5.06 -0.48 -9.56
N PHE A 32 -4.68 -1.33 -8.61
CA PHE A 32 -4.02 -2.61 -8.89
C PHE A 32 -4.82 -3.73 -8.23
N PRO A 33 -5.53 -4.56 -9.02
CA PRO A 33 -6.17 -5.75 -8.46
C PRO A 33 -5.10 -6.75 -7.99
N TRP A 34 -5.41 -7.54 -6.98
CA TRP A 34 -4.45 -8.48 -6.40
C TRP A 34 -3.85 -9.44 -7.43
N SER A 35 -4.62 -9.80 -8.46
CA SER A 35 -4.14 -10.67 -9.54
C SER A 35 -2.98 -10.06 -10.33
N GLN A 36 -2.77 -8.75 -10.26
CA GLN A 36 -1.71 -8.05 -10.99
C GLN A 36 -0.56 -7.61 -10.09
N ILE A 37 -0.62 -7.92 -8.80
CA ILE A 37 0.38 -7.49 -7.82
C ILE A 37 1.33 -8.65 -7.50
N ALA A 38 2.62 -8.45 -7.74
CA ALA A 38 3.64 -9.42 -7.33
C ALA A 38 3.90 -9.28 -5.82
N THR A 39 4.10 -8.06 -5.35
CA THR A 39 4.27 -7.79 -3.93
C THR A 39 4.02 -6.31 -3.62
N VAL A 40 3.92 -5.99 -2.34
CA VAL A 40 3.76 -4.62 -1.86
C VAL A 40 4.86 -4.35 -0.84
N HIS A 41 5.64 -3.29 -1.06
CA HIS A 41 6.68 -2.84 -0.14
C HIS A 41 6.15 -1.65 0.64
N TYR A 42 6.49 -1.58 1.91
CA TYR A 42 6.13 -0.45 2.75
C TYR A 42 7.25 -0.19 3.76
N ALA A 43 7.56 1.08 3.95
CA ALA A 43 8.65 1.47 4.84
C ALA A 43 8.51 2.96 5.19
N PRO A 44 9.12 3.42 6.30
CA PRO A 44 9.26 4.85 6.50
C PRO A 44 10.27 5.39 5.51
N ALA A 45 10.02 6.59 4.98
CA ALA A 45 11.00 7.28 4.15
C ALA A 45 12.18 7.70 5.02
N PRO A 46 13.37 7.95 4.41
CA PRO A 46 14.56 8.32 5.19
C PRO A 46 14.41 9.60 6.02
N TYR A 47 13.56 10.51 5.59
CA TYR A 47 13.38 11.80 6.27
C TYR A 47 11.91 12.09 6.50
N GLY A 48 11.61 12.78 7.60
CA GLY A 48 10.26 13.20 7.94
C GLY A 48 9.39 12.06 8.45
N THR A 49 8.09 12.31 8.47
CA THR A 49 7.09 11.34 8.93
C THR A 49 6.29 10.82 7.75
N VAL A 50 6.98 10.17 6.82
CA VAL A 50 6.40 9.75 5.54
C VAL A 50 6.36 8.24 5.44
N LEU A 51 5.18 7.70 5.12
CA LEU A 51 5.02 6.31 4.74
C LEU A 51 5.25 6.18 3.24
N MET A 52 6.14 5.28 2.87
CA MET A 52 6.40 4.94 1.48
C MET A 52 5.77 3.57 1.18
N VAL A 53 4.93 3.53 0.16
CA VAL A 53 4.31 2.27 -0.28
C VAL A 53 4.63 2.09 -1.75
N ALA A 54 5.13 0.92 -2.12
CA ALA A 54 5.47 0.61 -3.50
C ALA A 54 4.79 -0.68 -3.91
N VAL A 55 4.04 -0.62 -5.02
CA VAL A 55 3.41 -1.80 -5.61
C VAL A 55 4.31 -2.33 -6.72
N ALA A 56 4.77 -3.57 -6.54
CA ALA A 56 5.49 -4.28 -7.59
C ALA A 56 4.46 -4.99 -8.46
N HIS A 57 4.28 -4.50 -9.66
CA HIS A 57 3.32 -5.03 -10.62
C HIS A 57 3.87 -6.31 -11.26
N ALA A 58 2.99 -7.26 -11.54
CA ALA A 58 3.38 -8.54 -12.16
C ALA A 58 4.10 -8.35 -13.50
N GLY A 59 3.84 -7.25 -14.20
CA GLY A 59 4.52 -6.90 -15.44
C GLY A 59 5.93 -6.34 -15.29
N GLY A 60 6.42 -6.18 -14.04
CA GLY A 60 7.78 -5.72 -13.78
C GLY A 60 7.91 -4.25 -13.39
N MET A 61 6.86 -3.46 -13.49
CA MET A 61 6.89 -2.06 -13.10
C MET A 61 6.73 -1.90 -11.59
N LEU A 62 7.33 -0.86 -11.05
CA LEU A 62 7.20 -0.49 -9.64
C LEU A 62 6.54 0.88 -9.55
N TYR A 63 5.49 0.97 -8.73
CA TYR A 63 4.74 2.22 -8.53
C TYR A 63 4.81 2.62 -7.07
N GLU A 64 5.30 3.82 -6.80
CA GLU A 64 5.53 4.29 -5.43
C GLU A 64 4.62 5.46 -5.09
N CYS A 65 4.09 5.44 -3.88
CA CYS A 65 3.30 6.53 -3.32
C CYS A 65 3.84 6.87 -1.94
N ARG A 66 3.92 8.16 -1.63
CA ARG A 66 4.37 8.65 -0.33
C ARG A 66 3.26 9.42 0.33
N VAL A 67 2.97 9.08 1.58
CA VAL A 67 1.91 9.72 2.35
C VAL A 67 2.51 10.26 3.63
N THR A 68 2.29 11.56 3.88
CA THR A 68 2.87 12.24 5.03
C THR A 68 1.93 12.14 6.23
N ALA A 69 2.43 11.61 7.33
CA ALA A 69 1.71 11.58 8.59
C ALA A 69 1.89 12.90 9.33
N ARG A 70 0.89 13.28 10.11
CA ARG A 70 0.96 14.51 10.91
C ARG A 70 2.03 14.45 11.98
N ARG A 71 2.28 13.25 12.50
CA ARG A 71 3.22 13.03 13.60
C ARG A 71 3.81 11.64 13.48
N LYS A 72 4.92 11.46 14.18
CA LYS A 72 5.64 10.19 14.23
C LYS A 72 4.76 9.05 14.73
N ALA A 73 3.89 9.31 15.72
CA ALA A 73 3.00 8.28 16.26
C ALA A 73 2.02 7.75 15.20
N VAL A 74 1.52 8.64 14.34
CA VAL A 74 0.62 8.25 13.26
C VAL A 74 1.35 7.39 12.23
N LEU A 75 2.57 7.76 11.86
CA LEU A 75 3.38 6.95 10.96
C LEU A 75 3.60 5.56 11.54
N GLN A 76 3.91 5.48 12.83
CA GLN A 76 4.11 4.20 13.50
C GLN A 76 2.84 3.35 13.45
N GLU A 77 1.68 3.94 13.70
CA GLU A 77 0.40 3.24 13.58
C GLU A 77 0.17 2.70 12.17
N TRP A 78 0.45 3.51 11.16
CA TRP A 78 0.30 3.09 9.78
C TRP A 78 1.19 1.89 9.45
N LEU A 79 2.44 1.92 9.89
CA LEU A 79 3.37 0.80 9.66
C LEU A 79 2.89 -0.47 10.34
N GLU A 80 2.33 -0.36 11.54
CA GLU A 80 1.79 -1.50 12.27
C GLU A 80 0.51 -2.05 11.63
N GLU A 81 -0.32 -1.18 11.05
CA GLU A 81 -1.58 -1.58 10.46
C GLU A 81 -1.44 -2.15 9.05
N ILE A 82 -0.53 -1.60 8.24
CA ILE A 82 -0.40 -2.03 6.85
C ILE A 82 0.15 -3.45 6.74
N ALA A 83 1.06 -3.82 7.63
CA ALA A 83 1.74 -5.11 7.56
C ALA A 83 0.78 -6.31 7.57
N PRO A 84 -0.12 -6.44 8.56
CA PRO A 84 -1.03 -7.59 8.55
C PRO A 84 -2.03 -7.57 7.41
N VAL A 85 -2.44 -6.40 6.93
CA VAL A 85 -3.39 -6.30 5.82
C VAL A 85 -2.74 -6.79 4.52
N VAL A 86 -1.55 -6.31 4.22
CA VAL A 86 -0.80 -6.77 3.03
C VAL A 86 -0.52 -8.26 3.11
N HIS A 87 -0.07 -8.72 4.28
CA HIS A 87 0.22 -10.14 4.49
C HIS A 87 -1.02 -11.01 4.26
N PHE A 88 -2.17 -10.58 4.78
CA PHE A 88 -3.42 -11.31 4.61
C PHE A 88 -3.73 -11.55 3.13
N TYR A 89 -3.71 -10.50 2.31
CA TYR A 89 -4.08 -10.64 0.90
C TYR A 89 -3.02 -11.33 0.07
N LEU A 90 -1.74 -11.14 0.36
CA LEU A 90 -0.67 -11.79 -0.39
C LEU A 90 -0.57 -13.29 -0.09
N THR A 91 -1.06 -13.72 1.07
CA THR A 91 -1.02 -15.14 1.46
C THR A 91 -2.39 -15.82 1.39
N LEU A 92 -3.42 -15.12 0.88
CA LEU A 92 -4.76 -15.67 0.80
C LEU A 92 -4.79 -16.90 -0.11
N PRO A 93 -5.37 -18.04 0.35
CA PRO A 93 -5.50 -19.23 -0.49
C PRO A 93 -6.31 -18.94 -1.76
N GLY A 94 -5.86 -19.46 -2.88
CA GLY A 94 -6.52 -19.27 -4.17
C GLY A 94 -6.13 -18.00 -4.90
N ARG A 95 -5.25 -17.18 -4.31
CA ARG A 95 -4.71 -16.01 -5.01
C ARG A 95 -3.91 -16.46 -6.23
N PRO A 96 -4.12 -15.81 -7.40
CA PRO A 96 -3.34 -16.15 -8.60
C PRO A 96 -1.84 -16.01 -8.34
N GLN A 97 -1.05 -16.96 -8.88
CA GLN A 97 0.39 -16.91 -8.77
C GLN A 97 0.96 -15.98 -9.83
N THR A 98 1.94 -15.17 -9.44
CA THR A 98 2.65 -14.29 -10.37
C THR A 98 4.11 -14.74 -10.42
N TYR A 99 4.56 -14.97 -11.60
CA TYR A 99 5.93 -15.41 -11.84
C TYR A 99 6.66 -14.43 -12.73
#